data_bfb56fef594a605cea0cdc8ff352f9b8
#
_entry.id   bfb56fef594a605cea0cdc8ff352f9b8
#
_cell.length_a   1.000
_cell.length_b   1.000
_cell.length_c   1.000
_cell.angle_alpha   90.00
_cell.angle_beta   90.00
_cell.angle_gamma   90.00
#
_symmetry.space_group_name_H-M   'P 1'
#
loop_
_entity.id
_entity.type
_entity.pdbx_description
1 polymer ?
#
loop_
_entity_poly.entity_id
_entity_poly.type
_entity_poly.pdbx_seq_one_letter_code
_entity_poly.pdbx_strand_id
1 'polypeptide(L)'
;PLKKWWKVRVERVGIPMLTAIPLLTLPQFIMLQYVNGKADNWHTLSGYDKFNTLAWELISHLWFLLVLVVLTSLGVVMFKWLTRPRSAAAPTFGDTVTLGQLSMIFLALGVLYAVIRRTIFILYPPILSNGLFNFIVMQTLFYLPFFILGAQTFINARLKTMFTTPSPWCFAAALLGFIAYRLNQQYGSGDGWMYETEYVITMVLGLWMVNVVFSLGHRLLNFQSARVTYFVNASLFIYLVHHPLTLLYGAWIAPVIKSNTLGFITGLVFVVGIALVLYEIHLRIPLLR
;
A
#
# COMPACT_ATOMS: atom_id res chain seq x y z
N PRO A 1 11.37 2.43 25.87
CA PRO A 1 10.38 1.58 25.19
C PRO A 1 10.20 1.96 23.72
N LEU A 2 10.00 3.25 23.36
CA LEU A 2 9.74 3.71 21.99
C LEU A 2 10.91 3.45 21.02
N LYS A 3 12.16 3.70 21.42
CA LYS A 3 13.34 3.40 20.60
C LYS A 3 13.44 1.91 20.26
N LYS A 4 13.16 1.02 21.24
CA LYS A 4 13.15 -0.43 21.02
C LYS A 4 12.01 -0.84 20.07
N TRP A 5 10.82 -0.27 20.26
CA TRP A 5 9.69 -0.53 19.37
C TRP A 5 9.97 -0.08 17.94
N TRP A 6 10.49 1.13 17.74
CA TRP A 6 10.88 1.65 16.42
C TRP A 6 11.94 0.78 15.75
N LYS A 7 13.02 0.43 16.51
CA LYS A 7 14.08 -0.44 16.00
C LYS A 7 13.52 -1.76 15.48
N VAL A 8 12.71 -2.45 16.28
CA VAL A 8 12.08 -3.73 15.87
C VAL A 8 11.20 -3.57 14.62
N ARG A 9 10.47 -2.46 14.47
CA ARG A 9 9.63 -2.22 13.30
C ARG A 9 10.47 -1.95 12.05
N VAL A 10 11.49 -1.10 12.16
CA VAL A 10 12.40 -0.82 11.05
C VAL A 10 13.18 -2.07 10.64
N GLU A 11 13.64 -2.87 11.61
CA GLU A 11 14.31 -4.14 11.32
C GLU A 11 13.38 -5.12 10.59
N ARG A 12 12.13 -5.27 11.04
CA ARG A 12 11.17 -6.21 10.43
C ARG A 12 10.65 -5.79 9.06
N VAL A 13 10.70 -4.54 8.71
CA VAL A 13 10.18 -4.00 7.45
C VAL A 13 11.32 -3.50 6.57
N GLY A 14 12.25 -2.74 7.13
CA GLY A 14 13.33 -2.10 6.40
C GLY A 14 14.41 -3.10 5.93
N ILE A 15 14.80 -4.06 6.77
CA ILE A 15 15.81 -5.07 6.35
C ILE A 15 15.27 -5.92 5.20
N PRO A 16 14.06 -6.53 5.27
CA PRO A 16 13.50 -7.26 4.13
C PRO A 16 13.35 -6.41 2.87
N MET A 17 12.97 -5.13 3.00
CA MET A 17 12.91 -4.20 1.87
C MET A 17 14.30 -4.00 1.24
N LEU A 18 15.31 -3.70 2.05
CA LEU A 18 16.67 -3.45 1.55
C LEU A 18 17.30 -4.70 0.93
N THR A 19 17.03 -5.89 1.48
CA THR A 19 17.53 -7.15 0.92
C THR A 19 16.77 -7.55 -0.35
N ALA A 20 15.49 -7.20 -0.47
CA ALA A 20 14.70 -7.46 -1.67
C ALA A 20 15.20 -6.65 -2.88
N ILE A 21 15.79 -5.46 -2.68
CA ILE A 21 16.31 -4.65 -3.78
C ILE A 21 17.34 -5.42 -4.62
N PRO A 22 18.48 -5.88 -4.10
CA PRO A 22 19.47 -6.61 -4.89
C PRO A 22 19.01 -8.02 -5.29
N LEU A 23 18.14 -8.67 -4.51
CA LEU A 23 17.75 -10.06 -4.74
C LEU A 23 16.55 -10.21 -5.67
N LEU A 24 15.64 -9.26 -5.69
CA LEU A 24 14.37 -9.35 -6.41
C LEU A 24 14.19 -8.22 -7.43
N THR A 25 14.24 -6.95 -6.99
CA THR A 25 13.91 -5.84 -7.88
C THR A 25 15.00 -5.49 -8.88
N LEU A 26 16.28 -5.66 -8.52
CA LEU A 26 17.37 -5.44 -9.47
C LEU A 26 17.39 -6.50 -10.60
N PRO A 27 17.30 -7.82 -10.33
CA PRO A 27 17.13 -8.81 -11.40
C PRO A 27 15.86 -8.58 -12.24
N GLN A 28 14.76 -8.20 -11.60
CA GLN A 28 13.51 -7.83 -12.28
C GLN A 28 13.72 -6.66 -13.23
N PHE A 29 14.39 -5.59 -12.80
CA PHE A 29 14.70 -4.43 -13.63
C PHE A 29 15.53 -4.83 -14.85
N ILE A 30 16.60 -5.60 -14.65
CA ILE A 30 17.45 -6.09 -15.74
C ILE A 30 16.64 -6.91 -16.74
N MET A 31 15.80 -7.84 -16.25
CA MET A 31 14.93 -8.66 -17.09
C MET A 31 13.96 -7.79 -17.91
N LEU A 32 13.32 -6.79 -17.31
CA LEU A 32 12.37 -5.90 -17.99
C LEU A 32 13.07 -5.04 -19.06
N GLN A 33 14.29 -4.55 -18.80
CA GLN A 33 15.06 -3.82 -19.81
C GLN A 33 15.35 -4.70 -21.02
N TYR A 34 15.65 -5.98 -20.80
CA TYR A 34 15.92 -6.93 -21.87
C TYR A 34 14.66 -7.26 -22.68
N VAL A 35 13.56 -7.61 -21.97
CA VAL A 35 12.28 -8.00 -22.61
C VAL A 35 11.65 -6.84 -23.39
N ASN A 36 11.78 -5.60 -22.88
CA ASN A 36 11.15 -4.41 -23.48
C ASN A 36 12.04 -3.72 -24.52
N GLY A 37 13.26 -4.20 -24.79
CA GLY A 37 14.20 -3.59 -25.75
C GLY A 37 14.65 -2.18 -25.36
N LYS A 38 14.52 -1.79 -24.07
CA LYS A 38 14.88 -0.44 -23.57
C LYS A 38 16.35 -0.32 -23.17
N ALA A 39 17.09 -1.43 -23.17
CA ALA A 39 18.50 -1.44 -22.78
C ALA A 39 19.36 -0.50 -23.61
N ASP A 40 19.04 -0.32 -24.89
CA ASP A 40 19.82 0.49 -25.82
C ASP A 40 19.80 2.00 -25.50
N ASN A 41 18.73 2.48 -24.88
CA ASN A 41 18.58 3.90 -24.55
C ASN A 41 19.19 4.30 -23.20
N TRP A 42 19.65 3.34 -22.40
CA TRP A 42 20.22 3.62 -21.07
C TRP A 42 21.43 4.56 -21.12
N HIS A 43 22.28 4.38 -22.13
CA HIS A 43 23.50 5.18 -22.29
C HIS A 43 23.23 6.65 -22.62
N THR A 44 22.10 6.95 -23.24
CA THR A 44 21.72 8.31 -23.64
C THR A 44 21.08 9.13 -22.53
N LEU A 45 20.64 8.48 -21.44
CA LEU A 45 20.01 9.16 -20.31
C LEU A 45 21.01 10.01 -19.52
N SER A 46 20.55 11.17 -19.05
CA SER A 46 21.30 11.99 -18.09
C SER A 46 21.55 11.23 -16.77
N GLY A 47 22.51 11.69 -15.97
CA GLY A 47 22.75 11.10 -14.63
C GLY A 47 21.51 11.17 -13.71
N TYR A 48 20.76 12.26 -13.80
CA TYR A 48 19.50 12.43 -13.06
C TYR A 48 18.43 11.44 -13.53
N ASP A 49 18.23 11.29 -14.85
CA ASP A 49 17.22 10.38 -15.39
C ASP A 49 17.56 8.91 -15.06
N LYS A 50 18.84 8.54 -15.13
CA LYS A 50 19.31 7.23 -14.67
C LYS A 50 18.97 6.98 -13.20
N PHE A 51 19.30 7.93 -12.34
CA PHE A 51 19.00 7.82 -10.91
C PHE A 51 17.51 7.75 -10.65
N ASN A 52 16.71 8.57 -11.32
CA ASN A 52 15.26 8.58 -11.17
C ASN A 52 14.62 7.28 -11.68
N THR A 53 15.07 6.77 -12.83
CA THR A 53 14.63 5.47 -13.36
C THR A 53 14.96 4.34 -12.38
N LEU A 54 16.19 4.31 -11.84
CA LEU A 54 16.55 3.32 -10.81
C LEU A 54 15.67 3.46 -9.57
N ALA A 55 15.39 4.67 -9.10
CA ALA A 55 14.53 4.90 -7.95
C ALA A 55 13.11 4.35 -8.18
N TRP A 56 12.52 4.55 -9.35
CA TRP A 56 11.21 3.99 -9.71
C TRP A 56 11.24 2.47 -9.79
N GLU A 57 12.20 1.91 -10.49
CA GLU A 57 12.26 0.48 -10.79
C GLU A 57 12.72 -0.37 -9.59
N LEU A 58 13.70 0.10 -8.81
CA LEU A 58 14.19 -0.65 -7.66
C LEU A 58 13.25 -0.57 -6.45
N ILE A 59 12.60 0.57 -6.24
CA ILE A 59 11.56 0.68 -5.22
C ILE A 59 10.28 -0.04 -5.69
N SER A 60 9.87 0.18 -6.96
CA SER A 60 8.79 -0.55 -7.60
C SER A 60 7.66 -0.92 -6.61
N HIS A 61 7.30 -2.21 -6.52
CA HIS A 61 6.29 -2.71 -5.60
C HIS A 61 6.66 -2.60 -4.10
N LEU A 62 7.93 -2.35 -3.77
CA LEU A 62 8.38 -2.16 -2.37
C LEU A 62 8.03 -0.78 -1.79
N TRP A 63 7.49 0.13 -2.62
CA TRP A 63 7.14 1.49 -2.21
C TRP A 63 6.28 1.52 -0.93
N PHE A 64 5.39 0.55 -0.74
CA PHE A 64 4.54 0.47 0.45
C PHE A 64 5.35 0.21 1.73
N LEU A 65 6.39 -0.63 1.67
CA LEU A 65 7.29 -0.85 2.82
C LEU A 65 8.07 0.41 3.16
N LEU A 66 8.51 1.16 2.14
CA LEU A 66 9.19 2.45 2.33
C LEU A 66 8.26 3.45 3.04
N VAL A 67 7.03 3.60 2.54
CA VAL A 67 6.00 4.46 3.16
C VAL A 67 5.73 4.02 4.60
N LEU A 68 5.65 2.71 4.85
CA LEU A 68 5.41 2.18 6.19
C LEU A 68 6.58 2.48 7.15
N VAL A 69 7.82 2.43 6.69
CA VAL A 69 8.99 2.85 7.48
C VAL A 69 8.91 4.34 7.81
N VAL A 70 8.58 5.19 6.83
CA VAL A 70 8.43 6.64 7.03
C VAL A 70 7.29 6.94 8.00
N LEU A 71 6.10 6.36 7.79
CA LEU A 71 4.93 6.54 8.67
C LEU A 71 5.21 6.03 10.10
N THR A 72 5.91 4.92 10.23
CA THR A 72 6.30 4.39 11.55
C THR A 72 7.26 5.36 12.25
N SER A 73 8.20 5.96 11.54
CA SER A 73 9.14 6.94 12.07
C SER A 73 8.42 8.23 12.49
N LEU A 74 7.50 8.74 11.66
CA LEU A 74 6.60 9.84 12.01
C LEU A 74 5.75 9.50 13.23
N GLY A 75 5.22 8.26 13.30
CA GLY A 75 4.44 7.77 14.43
C GLY A 75 5.17 7.83 15.75
N VAL A 76 6.49 7.59 15.77
CA VAL A 76 7.31 7.75 16.98
C VAL A 76 7.35 9.20 17.44
N VAL A 77 7.49 10.14 16.50
CA VAL A 77 7.47 11.58 16.82
C VAL A 77 6.09 12.00 17.32
N MET A 78 5.03 11.53 16.66
CA MET A 78 3.65 11.84 17.00
C MET A 78 3.16 11.12 18.27
N PHE A 79 3.77 10.00 18.66
CA PHE A 79 3.33 9.18 19.79
C PHE A 79 3.21 9.99 21.09
N LYS A 80 4.20 10.82 21.39
CA LYS A 80 4.17 11.69 22.56
C LYS A 80 2.99 12.66 22.55
N TRP A 81 2.58 13.09 21.36
CA TRP A 81 1.45 14.00 21.17
C TRP A 81 0.11 13.26 21.27
N LEU A 82 0.01 12.08 20.66
CA LEU A 82 -1.19 11.25 20.66
C LEU A 82 -1.51 10.64 22.03
N THR A 83 -0.48 10.37 22.85
CA THR A 83 -0.62 9.73 24.17
C THR A 83 -0.52 10.72 25.35
N ARG A 84 -0.53 12.04 25.10
CA ARG A 84 -0.57 13.01 26.19
C ARG A 84 -1.78 12.74 27.09
N PRO A 85 -1.58 12.70 28.43
CA PRO A 85 -2.71 12.56 29.35
C PRO A 85 -3.65 13.74 29.14
N ARG A 86 -4.86 13.44 28.72
CA ARG A 86 -5.96 14.41 28.61
C ARG A 86 -6.75 14.37 29.90
N SER A 87 -7.38 15.49 30.24
CA SER A 87 -8.33 15.53 31.37
C SER A 87 -9.35 14.41 31.20
N ALA A 88 -9.51 13.58 32.24
CA ALA A 88 -10.41 12.43 32.24
C ALA A 88 -11.89 12.78 31.95
N ALA A 89 -12.24 14.06 31.98
CA ALA A 89 -13.60 14.54 31.83
C ALA A 89 -14.01 14.90 30.39
N ALA A 90 -13.07 14.97 29.41
CA ALA A 90 -13.41 15.35 28.05
C ALA A 90 -13.44 14.13 27.11
N PRO A 91 -14.56 13.90 26.38
CA PRO A 91 -14.64 12.83 25.41
C PRO A 91 -13.56 13.01 24.33
N THR A 92 -12.92 11.92 23.94
CA THR A 92 -11.94 11.96 22.85
C THR A 92 -12.65 12.00 21.50
N PHE A 93 -11.95 12.43 20.46
CA PHE A 93 -12.47 12.37 19.09
C PHE A 93 -13.03 10.98 18.73
N GLY A 94 -12.35 9.90 19.14
CA GLY A 94 -12.78 8.52 18.91
C GLY A 94 -14.08 8.15 19.62
N ASP A 95 -14.44 8.85 20.71
CA ASP A 95 -15.65 8.56 21.49
C ASP A 95 -16.92 9.19 20.90
N THR A 96 -16.77 10.21 20.06
CA THR A 96 -17.90 10.97 19.51
C THR A 96 -18.09 10.80 18.01
N VAL A 97 -17.00 10.56 17.28
CA VAL A 97 -17.04 10.50 15.80
C VAL A 97 -17.88 9.34 15.30
N THR A 98 -18.65 9.59 14.24
CA THR A 98 -19.40 8.59 13.49
C THR A 98 -18.68 8.21 12.20
N LEU A 99 -19.04 7.08 11.61
CA LEU A 99 -18.47 6.63 10.33
C LEU A 99 -18.82 7.61 9.18
N GLY A 100 -20.01 8.24 9.22
CA GLY A 100 -20.38 9.30 8.27
C GLY A 100 -19.49 10.54 8.41
N GLN A 101 -19.21 10.98 9.65
CA GLN A 101 -18.28 12.10 9.89
C GLN A 101 -16.86 11.76 9.44
N LEU A 102 -16.39 10.53 9.68
CA LEU A 102 -15.10 10.07 9.14
C LEU A 102 -15.09 10.10 7.61
N SER A 103 -16.18 9.70 6.96
CA SER A 103 -16.29 9.78 5.50
C SER A 103 -16.17 11.21 4.98
N MET A 104 -16.81 12.18 5.66
CA MET A 104 -16.68 13.60 5.31
C MET A 104 -15.27 14.14 5.56
N ILE A 105 -14.61 13.72 6.63
CA ILE A 105 -13.21 14.09 6.92
C ILE A 105 -12.30 13.52 5.83
N PHE A 106 -12.45 12.25 5.47
CA PHE A 106 -11.64 11.62 4.43
C PHE A 106 -11.92 12.20 3.04
N LEU A 107 -13.15 12.60 2.76
CA LEU A 107 -13.49 13.35 1.55
C LEU A 107 -12.73 14.68 1.51
N ALA A 108 -12.79 15.46 2.60
CA ALA A 108 -12.08 16.74 2.69
C ALA A 108 -10.55 16.56 2.56
N LEU A 109 -9.99 15.54 3.19
CA LEU A 109 -8.56 15.20 3.08
C LEU A 109 -8.18 14.74 1.66
N GLY A 110 -9.06 14.00 0.97
CA GLY A 110 -8.88 13.62 -0.42
C GLY A 110 -8.86 14.84 -1.35
N VAL A 111 -9.80 15.76 -1.15
CA VAL A 111 -9.85 17.03 -1.90
C VAL A 111 -8.60 17.87 -1.62
N LEU A 112 -8.19 18.01 -0.34
CA LEU A 112 -6.97 18.72 0.02
C LEU A 112 -5.73 18.11 -0.64
N TYR A 113 -5.61 16.80 -0.62
CA TYR A 113 -4.51 16.10 -1.28
C TYR A 113 -4.51 16.34 -2.80
N ALA A 114 -5.67 16.26 -3.44
CA ALA A 114 -5.82 16.52 -4.88
C ALA A 114 -5.42 17.96 -5.23
N VAL A 115 -5.85 18.93 -4.42
CA VAL A 115 -5.47 20.35 -4.60
C VAL A 115 -3.96 20.54 -4.43
N ILE A 116 -3.35 19.98 -3.37
CA ILE A 116 -1.89 20.06 -3.16
C ILE A 116 -1.16 19.48 -4.39
N ARG A 117 -1.54 18.28 -4.81
CA ARG A 117 -0.91 17.61 -5.95
C ARG A 117 -1.07 18.40 -7.25
N ARG A 118 -2.26 18.93 -7.51
CA ARG A 118 -2.52 19.77 -8.68
C ARG A 118 -1.73 21.08 -8.64
N THR A 119 -1.61 21.69 -7.48
CA THR A 119 -0.80 22.91 -7.30
C THR A 119 0.66 22.62 -7.60
N ILE A 120 1.21 21.51 -7.09
CA ILE A 120 2.59 21.09 -7.39
C ILE A 120 2.74 20.84 -8.91
N PHE A 121 1.77 20.17 -9.53
CA PHE A 121 1.79 19.91 -10.98
C PHE A 121 1.83 21.20 -11.80
N ILE A 122 1.10 22.23 -11.38
CA ILE A 122 1.08 23.54 -12.09
C ILE A 122 2.38 24.31 -11.86
N LEU A 123 2.89 24.32 -10.62
CA LEU A 123 4.05 25.13 -10.26
C LEU A 123 5.38 24.50 -10.69
N TYR A 124 5.52 23.19 -10.52
CA TYR A 124 6.76 22.48 -10.84
C TYR A 124 6.50 21.00 -11.18
N PRO A 125 5.97 20.69 -12.37
CA PRO A 125 5.62 19.33 -12.79
C PRO A 125 6.74 18.30 -12.62
N PRO A 126 8.03 18.61 -12.88
CA PRO A 126 9.11 17.63 -12.83
C PRO A 126 9.28 16.95 -11.46
N ILE A 127 8.86 17.61 -10.36
CA ILE A 127 9.02 17.02 -9.02
C ILE A 127 8.09 15.81 -8.81
N LEU A 128 6.91 15.80 -9.44
CA LEU A 128 5.97 14.68 -9.36
C LEU A 128 6.45 13.45 -10.14
N SER A 129 7.30 13.62 -11.13
CA SER A 129 7.96 12.52 -11.84
C SER A 129 9.19 11.98 -11.10
N ASN A 130 9.66 12.68 -10.05
CA ASN A 130 10.74 12.17 -9.21
C ASN A 130 10.25 11.00 -8.33
N GLY A 131 10.83 9.81 -8.51
CA GLY A 131 10.41 8.58 -7.83
C GLY A 131 10.53 8.67 -6.31
N LEU A 132 11.63 9.19 -5.78
CA LEU A 132 11.83 9.32 -4.33
C LEU A 132 10.87 10.33 -3.71
N PHE A 133 10.66 11.48 -4.36
CA PHE A 133 9.69 12.47 -3.89
C PHE A 133 8.29 11.87 -3.87
N ASN A 134 7.91 11.18 -4.93
CA ASN A 134 6.60 10.54 -5.01
C ASN A 134 6.42 9.51 -3.88
N PHE A 135 7.32 8.54 -3.74
CA PHE A 135 7.20 7.48 -2.74
C PHE A 135 7.33 7.97 -1.30
N ILE A 136 8.29 8.86 -1.02
CA ILE A 136 8.54 9.30 0.37
C ILE A 136 7.55 10.38 0.79
N VAL A 137 7.26 11.37 -0.06
CA VAL A 137 6.44 12.52 0.31
C VAL A 137 4.98 12.30 -0.06
N MET A 138 4.69 12.13 -1.35
CA MET A 138 3.30 12.12 -1.82
C MET A 138 2.53 10.90 -1.30
N GLN A 139 3.10 9.71 -1.36
CA GLN A 139 2.45 8.52 -0.82
C GLN A 139 2.32 8.58 0.71
N THR A 140 3.32 9.11 1.41
CA THR A 140 3.23 9.30 2.87
C THR A 140 2.10 10.25 3.23
N LEU A 141 1.94 11.38 2.54
CA LEU A 141 0.84 12.32 2.75
C LEU A 141 -0.53 11.66 2.50
N PHE A 142 -0.63 10.84 1.45
CA PHE A 142 -1.87 10.13 1.14
C PHE A 142 -2.25 9.12 2.22
N TYR A 143 -1.29 8.33 2.72
CA TYR A 143 -1.55 7.26 3.70
C TYR A 143 -1.52 7.72 5.15
N LEU A 144 -1.04 8.94 5.44
CA LEU A 144 -0.96 9.49 6.80
C LEU A 144 -2.31 9.50 7.55
N PRO A 145 -3.45 9.90 6.94
CA PRO A 145 -4.76 9.84 7.61
C PRO A 145 -5.15 8.42 8.03
N PHE A 146 -4.90 7.43 7.18
CA PHE A 146 -5.15 6.02 7.49
C PHE A 146 -4.27 5.53 8.63
N PHE A 147 -2.99 5.92 8.65
CA PHE A 147 -2.06 5.55 9.70
C PHE A 147 -2.50 6.14 11.07
N ILE A 148 -2.88 7.41 11.09
CA ILE A 148 -3.39 8.09 12.31
C ILE A 148 -4.69 7.42 12.78
N LEU A 149 -5.62 7.15 11.87
CA LEU A 149 -6.88 6.47 12.19
C LEU A 149 -6.63 5.07 12.75
N GLY A 150 -5.72 4.31 12.14
CA GLY A 150 -5.31 2.99 12.64
C GLY A 150 -4.71 3.05 14.04
N ALA A 151 -3.84 4.03 14.32
CA ALA A 151 -3.28 4.24 15.65
C ALA A 151 -4.36 4.60 16.69
N GLN A 152 -5.34 5.45 16.33
CA GLN A 152 -6.47 5.79 17.18
C GLN A 152 -7.39 4.58 17.41
N THR A 153 -7.65 3.79 16.40
CA THR A 153 -8.46 2.56 16.48
C THR A 153 -7.84 1.53 17.43
N PHE A 154 -6.51 1.48 17.50
CA PHE A 154 -5.82 0.57 18.40
C PHE A 154 -6.05 0.90 19.89
N ILE A 155 -6.13 2.20 20.24
CA ILE A 155 -6.29 2.67 21.62
C ILE A 155 -7.75 2.95 22.03
N ASN A 156 -8.65 3.10 21.06
CA ASN A 156 -10.06 3.42 21.31
C ASN A 156 -10.98 2.25 20.94
N ALA A 157 -11.61 1.66 21.97
CA ALA A 157 -12.47 0.47 21.83
C ALA A 157 -13.69 0.74 20.94
N ARG A 158 -14.27 1.96 20.97
CA ARG A 158 -15.42 2.31 20.14
C ARG A 158 -15.06 2.37 18.66
N LEU A 159 -13.92 3.01 18.30
CA LEU A 159 -13.43 2.99 16.92
C LEU A 159 -13.12 1.57 16.45
N LYS A 160 -12.50 0.76 17.33
CA LYS A 160 -12.25 -0.64 17.01
C LYS A 160 -13.55 -1.38 16.70
N THR A 161 -14.57 -1.24 17.55
CA THR A 161 -15.89 -1.86 17.31
C THR A 161 -16.52 -1.34 16.01
N MET A 162 -16.44 -0.02 15.73
CA MET A 162 -16.96 0.58 14.50
C MET A 162 -16.37 -0.08 13.24
N PHE A 163 -15.07 -0.38 13.23
CA PHE A 163 -14.42 -0.99 12.06
C PHE A 163 -14.51 -2.52 12.03
N THR A 164 -14.75 -3.18 13.17
CA THR A 164 -14.91 -4.65 13.22
C THR A 164 -16.37 -5.10 13.13
N THR A 165 -17.34 -4.17 13.17
CA THR A 165 -18.75 -4.46 12.99
C THR A 165 -19.15 -4.19 11.53
N PRO A 166 -19.77 -5.17 10.82
CA PRO A 166 -20.23 -4.98 9.46
C PRO A 166 -21.25 -3.86 9.36
N SER A 167 -21.06 -2.95 8.43
CA SER A 167 -21.99 -1.85 8.13
C SER A 167 -22.54 -2.01 6.72
N PRO A 168 -23.83 -2.35 6.53
CA PRO A 168 -24.43 -2.53 5.20
C PRO A 168 -24.25 -1.33 4.29
N TRP A 169 -24.37 -0.12 4.84
CA TRP A 169 -24.17 1.09 4.04
C TRP A 169 -22.69 1.26 3.58
N CYS A 170 -21.70 0.82 4.39
CA CYS A 170 -20.31 0.81 3.96
C CYS A 170 -20.05 -0.17 2.81
N PHE A 171 -20.69 -1.33 2.84
CA PHE A 171 -20.63 -2.27 1.71
C PHE A 171 -21.19 -1.66 0.44
N ALA A 172 -22.38 -1.03 0.52
CA ALA A 172 -22.99 -0.35 -0.63
C ALA A 172 -22.13 0.82 -1.11
N ALA A 173 -21.65 1.66 -0.19
CA ALA A 173 -20.78 2.80 -0.50
C ALA A 173 -19.43 2.36 -1.11
N ALA A 174 -18.83 1.28 -0.61
CA ALA A 174 -17.60 0.72 -1.16
C ALA A 174 -17.83 0.18 -2.59
N LEU A 175 -18.96 -0.48 -2.84
CA LEU A 175 -19.33 -0.93 -4.19
C LEU A 175 -19.51 0.26 -5.14
N LEU A 176 -20.26 1.29 -4.74
CA LEU A 176 -20.45 2.50 -5.53
C LEU A 176 -19.15 3.27 -5.75
N GLY A 177 -18.30 3.37 -4.71
CA GLY A 177 -16.97 3.97 -4.81
C GLY A 177 -16.06 3.20 -5.77
N PHE A 178 -16.12 1.88 -5.76
CA PHE A 178 -15.38 1.06 -6.73
C PHE A 178 -15.88 1.26 -8.16
N ILE A 179 -17.19 1.34 -8.37
CA ILE A 179 -17.76 1.67 -9.68
C ILE A 179 -17.32 3.07 -10.13
N ALA A 180 -17.40 4.07 -9.26
CA ALA A 180 -16.93 5.42 -9.54
C ALA A 180 -15.42 5.45 -9.89
N TYR A 181 -14.60 4.72 -9.17
CA TYR A 181 -13.17 4.54 -9.48
C TYR A 181 -12.97 3.94 -10.88
N ARG A 182 -13.70 2.86 -11.21
CA ARG A 182 -13.60 2.21 -12.52
C ARG A 182 -14.07 3.12 -13.66
N LEU A 183 -15.15 3.87 -13.47
CA LEU A 183 -15.64 4.83 -14.44
C LEU A 183 -14.64 5.98 -14.65
N ASN A 184 -14.05 6.50 -13.56
CA ASN A 184 -13.01 7.52 -13.65
C ASN A 184 -11.76 7.02 -14.39
N GLN A 185 -11.34 5.77 -14.16
CA GLN A 185 -10.23 5.13 -14.90
C GLN A 185 -10.54 4.93 -16.39
N GLN A 186 -11.78 4.64 -16.74
CA GLN A 186 -12.17 4.34 -18.12
C GLN A 186 -12.44 5.60 -18.94
N TYR A 187 -13.06 6.61 -18.33
CA TYR A 187 -13.55 7.80 -19.03
C TYR A 187 -12.82 9.08 -18.63
N GLY A 188 -12.04 9.05 -17.55
CA GLY A 188 -11.18 10.17 -17.16
C GLY A 188 -10.05 10.35 -18.16
N SER A 189 -9.81 11.61 -18.61
CA SER A 189 -8.59 11.93 -19.32
C SER A 189 -7.42 11.73 -18.38
N GLY A 190 -6.32 11.14 -18.85
CA GLY A 190 -5.13 10.85 -18.03
C GLY A 190 -4.43 12.08 -17.42
N ASP A 191 -5.01 13.27 -17.53
CA ASP A 191 -4.53 14.54 -17.02
C ASP A 191 -5.66 15.42 -16.48
N GLY A 192 -5.32 16.54 -15.89
CA GLY A 192 -6.27 17.51 -15.38
C GLY A 192 -6.98 17.08 -14.09
N TRP A 193 -8.14 17.70 -13.81
CA TRP A 193 -8.90 17.47 -12.58
C TRP A 193 -9.52 16.07 -12.50
N MET A 194 -9.80 15.45 -13.62
CA MET A 194 -10.30 14.06 -13.64
C MET A 194 -9.27 13.09 -13.08
N TYR A 195 -8.00 13.31 -13.36
CA TYR A 195 -6.91 12.53 -12.78
C TYR A 195 -6.78 12.75 -11.26
N GLU A 196 -6.93 13.99 -10.79
CA GLU A 196 -6.89 14.29 -9.36
C GLU A 196 -8.13 13.76 -8.61
N THR A 197 -9.28 13.65 -9.28
CA THR A 197 -10.51 13.08 -8.71
C THR A 197 -10.33 11.62 -8.27
N GLU A 198 -9.42 10.88 -8.92
CA GLU A 198 -9.08 9.52 -8.52
C GLU A 198 -8.61 9.45 -7.06
N TYR A 199 -7.78 10.40 -6.63
CA TYR A 199 -7.28 10.43 -5.26
C TYR A 199 -8.37 10.75 -4.25
N VAL A 200 -9.36 11.54 -4.62
CA VAL A 200 -10.53 11.83 -3.79
C VAL A 200 -11.37 10.56 -3.63
N ILE A 201 -11.68 9.89 -4.75
CA ILE A 201 -12.45 8.63 -4.74
C ILE A 201 -11.71 7.57 -3.92
N THR A 202 -10.43 7.36 -4.15
CA THR A 202 -9.65 6.32 -3.47
C THR A 202 -9.44 6.59 -1.98
N MET A 203 -9.37 7.86 -1.56
CA MET A 203 -9.29 8.23 -0.15
C MET A 203 -10.54 7.79 0.62
N VAL A 204 -11.72 8.09 0.08
CA VAL A 204 -13.00 7.74 0.72
C VAL A 204 -13.30 6.25 0.58
N LEU A 205 -13.09 5.68 -0.61
CA LEU A 205 -13.23 4.25 -0.87
C LEU A 205 -12.34 3.43 0.07
N GLY A 206 -11.10 3.87 0.29
CA GLY A 206 -10.18 3.23 1.21
C GLY A 206 -10.74 3.15 2.63
N LEU A 207 -11.35 4.22 3.13
CA LEU A 207 -11.99 4.24 4.46
C LEU A 207 -13.15 3.21 4.54
N TRP A 208 -14.02 3.17 3.53
CA TRP A 208 -15.12 2.20 3.51
C TRP A 208 -14.61 0.76 3.39
N MET A 209 -13.59 0.54 2.57
CA MET A 209 -12.93 -0.76 2.45
C MET A 209 -12.25 -1.21 3.74
N VAL A 210 -11.76 -0.29 4.58
CA VAL A 210 -11.27 -0.65 5.92
C VAL A 210 -12.40 -1.28 6.74
N ASN A 211 -13.62 -0.71 6.78
CA ASN A 211 -14.75 -1.35 7.47
C ASN A 211 -15.10 -2.71 6.85
N VAL A 212 -15.20 -2.79 5.52
CA VAL A 212 -15.53 -4.03 4.80
C VAL A 212 -14.52 -5.14 5.13
N VAL A 213 -13.23 -4.87 4.97
CA VAL A 213 -12.16 -5.88 5.14
C VAL A 213 -12.01 -6.29 6.61
N PHE A 214 -11.98 -5.32 7.53
CA PHE A 214 -11.79 -5.63 8.96
C PHE A 214 -13.02 -6.30 9.57
N SER A 215 -14.23 -5.92 9.20
CA SER A 215 -15.45 -6.56 9.70
C SER A 215 -15.58 -7.99 9.18
N LEU A 216 -15.30 -8.24 7.90
CA LEU A 216 -15.25 -9.60 7.34
C LEU A 216 -14.13 -10.43 7.95
N GLY A 217 -12.93 -9.86 8.06
CA GLY A 217 -11.80 -10.54 8.67
C GLY A 217 -12.07 -10.89 10.14
N HIS A 218 -12.65 -9.98 10.91
CA HIS A 218 -13.04 -10.23 12.29
C HIS A 218 -14.08 -11.34 12.41
N ARG A 219 -15.05 -11.36 11.50
CA ARG A 219 -16.11 -12.38 11.49
C ARG A 219 -15.63 -13.75 11.01
N LEU A 220 -14.78 -13.79 9.98
CA LEU A 220 -14.42 -15.03 9.27
C LEU A 220 -13.09 -15.62 9.74
N LEU A 221 -12.16 -14.78 10.22
CA LEU A 221 -10.78 -15.18 10.51
C LEU A 221 -10.38 -14.94 11.98
N ASN A 222 -11.33 -14.51 12.85
CA ASN A 222 -11.05 -14.27 14.27
C ASN A 222 -11.08 -15.59 15.07
N PHE A 223 -10.28 -16.56 14.64
CA PHE A 223 -10.07 -17.82 15.33
C PHE A 223 -8.61 -18.21 15.29
N GLN A 224 -8.14 -18.92 16.31
CA GLN A 224 -6.78 -19.44 16.33
C GLN A 224 -6.70 -20.72 15.49
N SER A 225 -5.84 -20.69 14.48
CA SER A 225 -5.57 -21.85 13.63
C SER A 225 -4.11 -21.82 13.18
N ALA A 226 -3.46 -22.98 13.19
CA ALA A 226 -2.11 -23.13 12.66
C ALA A 226 -1.99 -22.66 11.20
N ARG A 227 -3.05 -22.89 10.40
CA ARG A 227 -3.11 -22.43 9.00
C ARG A 227 -3.15 -20.91 8.91
N VAL A 228 -4.00 -20.24 9.69
CA VAL A 228 -4.08 -18.76 9.71
C VAL A 228 -2.74 -18.19 10.15
N THR A 229 -2.14 -18.72 11.22
CA THR A 229 -0.81 -18.28 11.69
C THR A 229 0.26 -18.47 10.62
N TYR A 230 0.23 -19.58 9.89
CA TYR A 230 1.14 -19.84 8.77
C TYR A 230 1.04 -18.76 7.69
N PHE A 231 -0.18 -18.46 7.20
CA PHE A 231 -0.38 -17.43 6.18
C PHE A 231 -0.03 -16.02 6.66
N VAL A 232 -0.31 -15.71 7.92
CA VAL A 232 0.10 -14.43 8.53
C VAL A 232 1.63 -14.29 8.52
N ASN A 233 2.35 -15.34 8.90
CA ASN A 233 3.82 -15.34 8.89
C ASN A 233 4.38 -15.29 7.47
N ALA A 234 3.74 -15.96 6.50
CA ALA A 234 4.16 -15.96 5.10
C ALA A 234 3.84 -14.63 4.37
N SER A 235 2.93 -13.81 4.89
CA SER A 235 2.36 -12.66 4.17
C SER A 235 3.40 -11.65 3.68
N LEU A 236 4.38 -11.30 4.50
CA LEU A 236 5.45 -10.39 4.11
C LEU A 236 6.34 -11.00 3.02
N PHE A 237 6.67 -12.28 3.14
CA PHE A 237 7.46 -12.98 2.13
C PHE A 237 6.71 -13.05 0.79
N ILE A 238 5.43 -13.43 0.81
CA ILE A 238 4.56 -13.41 -0.38
C ILE A 238 4.53 -12.01 -0.99
N TYR A 239 4.39 -10.96 -0.17
CA TYR A 239 4.43 -9.58 -0.64
C TYR A 239 5.75 -9.24 -1.34
N LEU A 240 6.88 -9.71 -0.86
CA LEU A 240 8.18 -9.43 -1.49
C LEU A 240 8.34 -10.12 -2.85
N VAL A 241 7.87 -11.37 -2.98
CA VAL A 241 8.11 -12.19 -4.18
C VAL A 241 6.99 -12.13 -5.22
N HIS A 242 5.77 -11.68 -4.85
CA HIS A 242 4.63 -11.75 -5.77
C HIS A 242 4.82 -10.96 -7.05
N HIS A 243 5.41 -9.77 -6.98
CA HIS A 243 5.55 -8.90 -8.15
C HIS A 243 6.53 -9.46 -9.20
N PRO A 244 7.76 -9.89 -8.87
CA PRO A 244 8.60 -10.63 -9.81
C PRO A 244 7.91 -11.85 -10.41
N LEU A 245 7.19 -12.64 -9.60
CA LEU A 245 6.45 -13.80 -10.08
C LEU A 245 5.31 -13.43 -11.03
N THR A 246 4.61 -12.32 -10.76
CA THR A 246 3.57 -11.80 -11.66
C THR A 246 4.15 -11.39 -13.00
N LEU A 247 5.32 -10.75 -13.01
CA LEU A 247 6.00 -10.39 -14.26
C LEU A 247 6.48 -11.62 -15.05
N LEU A 248 7.04 -12.61 -14.36
CA LEU A 248 7.42 -13.87 -14.98
C LEU A 248 6.21 -14.58 -15.61
N TYR A 249 5.09 -14.63 -14.87
CA TYR A 249 3.84 -15.17 -15.39
C TYR A 249 3.36 -14.39 -16.62
N GLY A 250 3.34 -13.06 -16.52
CA GLY A 250 2.90 -12.16 -17.59
C GLY A 250 3.75 -12.27 -18.86
N ALA A 251 5.08 -12.44 -18.71
CA ALA A 251 5.99 -12.53 -19.84
C ALA A 251 5.91 -13.88 -20.58
N TRP A 252 5.76 -14.99 -19.87
CA TRP A 252 5.95 -16.32 -20.47
C TRP A 252 4.69 -17.21 -20.49
N ILE A 253 3.79 -17.08 -19.54
CA ILE A 253 2.62 -17.95 -19.41
C ILE A 253 1.34 -17.27 -19.90
N ALA A 254 1.10 -16.03 -19.49
CA ALA A 254 -0.11 -15.31 -19.85
C ALA A 254 -0.36 -15.18 -21.37
N PRO A 255 0.67 -14.99 -22.24
CA PRO A 255 0.46 -14.84 -23.68
C PRO A 255 -0.13 -16.09 -24.35
N VAL A 256 0.07 -17.28 -23.76
CA VAL A 256 -0.49 -18.55 -24.30
C VAL A 256 -1.96 -18.75 -23.90
N ILE A 257 -2.47 -17.95 -22.93
CA ILE A 257 -3.82 -18.09 -22.39
C ILE A 257 -4.74 -17.05 -23.03
N LYS A 258 -5.64 -17.50 -23.91
CA LYS A 258 -6.54 -16.61 -24.66
C LYS A 258 -7.66 -15.98 -23.82
N SER A 259 -8.01 -16.55 -22.68
CA SER A 259 -9.08 -16.07 -21.81
C SER A 259 -8.54 -15.22 -20.68
N ASN A 260 -8.99 -13.96 -20.55
CA ASN A 260 -8.60 -13.06 -19.47
C ASN A 260 -8.97 -13.63 -18.07
N THR A 261 -10.13 -14.24 -17.94
CA THR A 261 -10.57 -14.87 -16.67
C THR A 261 -9.69 -16.06 -16.31
N LEU A 262 -9.41 -16.94 -17.27
CA LEU A 262 -8.53 -18.07 -17.04
C LEU A 262 -7.10 -17.62 -16.76
N GLY A 263 -6.61 -16.61 -17.49
CA GLY A 263 -5.30 -15.98 -17.25
C GLY A 263 -5.19 -15.41 -15.84
N PHE A 264 -6.23 -14.75 -15.35
CA PHE A 264 -6.25 -14.23 -13.98
C PHE A 264 -6.20 -15.36 -12.94
N ILE A 265 -7.06 -16.38 -13.08
CA ILE A 265 -7.13 -17.49 -12.11
C ILE A 265 -5.81 -18.28 -12.09
N THR A 266 -5.28 -18.63 -13.26
CA THR A 266 -4.01 -19.37 -13.36
C THR A 266 -2.82 -18.52 -12.87
N GLY A 267 -2.83 -17.21 -13.11
CA GLY A 267 -1.84 -16.29 -12.58
C GLY A 267 -1.87 -16.22 -11.05
N LEU A 268 -3.05 -16.14 -10.45
CA LEU A 268 -3.20 -16.15 -9.01
C LEU A 268 -2.67 -17.45 -8.40
N VAL A 269 -3.05 -18.61 -8.97
CA VAL A 269 -2.58 -19.93 -8.52
C VAL A 269 -1.07 -20.06 -8.67
N PHE A 270 -0.53 -19.63 -9.82
CA PHE A 270 0.91 -19.65 -10.07
C PHE A 270 1.68 -18.79 -9.05
N VAL A 271 1.32 -17.53 -8.90
CA VAL A 271 2.02 -16.59 -8.03
C VAL A 271 1.96 -17.03 -6.57
N VAL A 272 0.77 -17.35 -6.07
CA VAL A 272 0.61 -17.79 -4.67
C VAL A 272 1.26 -19.15 -4.44
N GLY A 273 1.09 -20.10 -5.35
CA GLY A 273 1.67 -21.44 -5.23
C GLY A 273 3.20 -21.40 -5.21
N ILE A 274 3.82 -20.70 -6.15
CA ILE A 274 5.30 -20.56 -6.18
C ILE A 274 5.80 -19.78 -4.96
N ALA A 275 5.11 -18.69 -4.55
CA ALA A 275 5.49 -17.92 -3.37
C ALA A 275 5.48 -18.78 -2.10
N LEU A 276 4.50 -19.67 -1.93
CA LEU A 276 4.44 -20.59 -0.79
C LEU A 276 5.55 -21.64 -0.84
N VAL A 277 5.86 -22.20 -2.02
CA VAL A 277 7.00 -23.12 -2.18
C VAL A 277 8.31 -22.41 -1.81
N LEU A 278 8.53 -21.20 -2.30
CA LEU A 278 9.71 -20.39 -1.96
C LEU A 278 9.76 -20.06 -0.45
N TYR A 279 8.62 -19.81 0.18
CA TYR A 279 8.53 -19.59 1.61
C TYR A 279 8.94 -20.85 2.40
N GLU A 280 8.50 -22.03 2.00
CA GLU A 280 8.92 -23.29 2.61
C GLU A 280 10.43 -23.54 2.47
N ILE A 281 11.01 -23.22 1.31
CA ILE A 281 12.45 -23.28 1.08
C ILE A 281 13.17 -22.31 2.01
N HIS A 282 12.69 -21.06 2.10
CA HIS A 282 13.23 -20.02 3.00
C HIS A 282 13.26 -20.50 4.47
N LEU A 283 12.20 -21.16 4.94
CA LEU A 283 12.14 -21.69 6.32
C LEU A 283 13.16 -22.79 6.58
N ARG A 284 13.60 -23.54 5.56
CA ARG A 284 14.54 -24.67 5.69
C ARG A 284 15.99 -24.26 5.56
N ILE A 285 16.30 -23.11 4.99
CA ILE A 285 17.66 -22.62 4.81
C ILE A 285 18.02 -21.68 5.97
N PRO A 286 18.92 -22.09 6.90
CA PRO A 286 19.24 -21.28 8.08
C PRO A 286 19.81 -19.90 7.74
N LEU A 287 20.51 -19.78 6.60
CA LEU A 287 21.10 -18.51 6.12
C LEU A 287 20.05 -17.47 5.68
N LEU A 288 18.82 -17.90 5.39
CA LEU A 288 17.73 -17.04 4.91
C LEU A 288 16.74 -16.69 6.01
N ARG A 289 16.88 -17.24 7.20
CA ARG A 289 16.08 -16.93 8.38
C ARG A 289 16.62 -15.66 9.04
#